data_d5a1a2631f7f1175376549f1cb159f6e
#
_entry.id   d5a1a2631f7f1175376549f1cb159f6e
#
_cell.length_a   1.000
_cell.length_b   1.000
_cell.length_c   1.000
_cell.angle_alpha   90.00
_cell.angle_beta   90.00
_cell.angle_gamma   90.00
#
_symmetry.space_group_name_H-M   'P 1'
#
loop_
_entity.id
_entity.type
_entity.pdbx_description
1 polymer ?
#
loop_
_entity_poly.entity_id
_entity_poly.type
_entity_poly.pdbx_seq_one_letter_code
_entity_poly.pdbx_strand_id
1 'polypeptide(L)'
;MDMQEEWGTPINVAMAFVKQESSYRHDARPPKDYILGFIPWGRVSSAYGYAQAQDPAWEDFQKATNNGGSRTNFDDALMFIGWYTSETRRQLGISLWDPYNQYLAYHEGRGGYKRKSYNSKPSLIKVARKVEQQAKDYGWQLKQCRKELEDNRSWFF
;
A
#
# COMPACT_ATOMS: atom_id res chain seq x y z
N MET A 1 -14.32 -11.74 -2.95
CA MET A 1 -14.61 -10.69 -1.94
C MET A 1 -13.69 -9.53 -2.20
N ASP A 2 -14.25 -8.34 -2.29
CA ASP A 2 -13.51 -7.12 -2.61
C ASP A 2 -12.75 -6.62 -1.37
N MET A 3 -11.52 -6.19 -1.54
CA MET A 3 -10.66 -5.65 -0.47
C MET A 3 -11.35 -4.50 0.29
N GLN A 4 -12.00 -3.59 -0.42
CA GLN A 4 -12.69 -2.47 0.19
C GLN A 4 -13.91 -2.90 1.01
N GLU A 5 -14.64 -3.91 0.56
CA GLU A 5 -15.77 -4.46 1.31
C GLU A 5 -15.32 -5.13 2.60
N GLU A 6 -14.22 -5.88 2.55
CA GLU A 6 -13.73 -6.63 3.70
C GLU A 6 -13.00 -5.75 4.72
N TRP A 7 -12.15 -4.85 4.27
CA TRP A 7 -11.24 -4.10 5.15
C TRP A 7 -11.61 -2.62 5.31
N GLY A 8 -12.49 -2.10 4.46
CA GLY A 8 -12.89 -0.69 4.49
C GLY A 8 -11.88 0.27 3.87
N THR A 9 -10.72 -0.21 3.44
CA THR A 9 -9.69 0.63 2.82
C THR A 9 -10.17 1.12 1.47
N PRO A 10 -10.16 2.45 1.21
CA PRO A 10 -10.56 2.97 -0.09
C PRO A 10 -9.67 2.45 -1.20
N ILE A 11 -10.27 2.05 -2.33
CA ILE A 11 -9.53 1.48 -3.45
C ILE A 11 -8.48 2.45 -4.02
N ASN A 12 -8.77 3.74 -4.04
CA ASN A 12 -7.82 4.76 -4.51
C ASN A 12 -6.57 4.85 -3.62
N VAL A 13 -6.72 4.65 -2.32
CA VAL A 13 -5.60 4.60 -1.38
C VAL A 13 -4.76 3.34 -1.62
N ALA A 14 -5.38 2.18 -1.71
CA ALA A 14 -4.67 0.92 -1.96
C ALA A 14 -3.93 0.95 -3.31
N MET A 15 -4.55 1.48 -4.36
CA MET A 15 -3.93 1.62 -5.68
C MET A 15 -2.74 2.58 -5.67
N ALA A 16 -2.81 3.67 -4.90
CA ALA A 16 -1.68 4.58 -4.74
C ALA A 16 -0.49 3.89 -4.06
N PHE A 17 -0.73 3.01 -3.11
CA PHE A 17 0.32 2.20 -2.47
C PHE A 17 0.97 1.25 -3.50
N VAL A 18 0.19 0.54 -4.28
CA VAL A 18 0.71 -0.35 -5.32
C VAL A 18 1.56 0.43 -6.33
N LYS A 19 1.09 1.60 -6.76
CA LYS A 19 1.85 2.48 -7.67
C LYS A 19 3.21 2.84 -7.08
N GLN A 20 3.25 3.27 -5.83
CA GLN A 20 4.48 3.67 -5.16
C GLN A 20 5.42 2.48 -4.93
N GLU A 21 4.88 1.35 -4.47
CA GLU A 21 5.70 0.22 -4.06
C GLU A 21 6.28 -0.56 -5.24
N SER A 22 5.51 -0.76 -6.29
CA SER A 22 5.91 -1.66 -7.38
C SER A 22 5.75 -1.09 -8.78
N SER A 23 5.10 0.08 -8.95
CA SER A 23 4.63 0.57 -10.24
C SER A 23 3.84 -0.50 -11.02
N TYR A 24 3.01 -1.26 -10.29
CA TYR A 24 2.20 -2.37 -10.81
C TYR A 24 3.01 -3.55 -11.36
N ARG A 25 4.26 -3.70 -10.94
CA ARG A 25 5.08 -4.87 -11.31
C ARG A 25 4.87 -6.00 -10.32
N HIS A 26 4.42 -7.15 -10.80
CA HIS A 26 4.09 -8.30 -9.96
C HIS A 26 5.30 -8.91 -9.23
N ASP A 27 6.48 -8.79 -9.80
CA ASP A 27 7.74 -9.36 -9.31
C ASP A 27 8.73 -8.31 -8.81
N ALA A 28 8.23 -7.10 -8.48
CA ALA A 28 9.08 -6.02 -8.02
C ALA A 28 9.87 -6.42 -6.77
N ARG A 29 11.16 -6.06 -6.77
CA ARG A 29 12.06 -6.19 -5.61
C ARG A 29 12.77 -4.87 -5.40
N PRO A 30 13.08 -4.51 -4.14
CA PRO A 30 13.87 -3.32 -3.88
C PRO A 30 15.24 -3.43 -4.53
N PRO A 31 15.85 -2.31 -4.92
CA PRO A 31 17.22 -2.32 -5.41
C PRO A 31 18.18 -2.89 -4.36
N LYS A 32 19.29 -3.48 -4.81
CA LYS A 32 20.35 -3.90 -3.92
C LYS A 32 20.99 -2.67 -3.28
N ASP A 33 21.13 -2.68 -1.97
CA ASP A 33 21.87 -1.64 -1.27
C ASP A 33 23.37 -1.87 -1.40
N TYR A 34 24.12 -0.77 -1.31
CA TYR A 34 25.57 -0.77 -1.36
C TYR A 34 26.10 -0.11 -0.10
N ILE A 35 27.11 -0.75 0.53
CA ILE A 35 27.89 -0.12 1.57
C ILE A 35 28.83 0.86 0.90
N LEU A 36 28.86 2.11 1.39
CA LEU A 36 29.72 3.18 0.85
C LEU A 36 29.52 3.42 -0.67
N GLY A 37 28.36 3.04 -1.21
CA GLY A 37 27.97 3.29 -2.58
C GLY A 37 28.60 2.35 -3.63
N PHE A 38 29.46 1.40 -3.23
CA PHE A 38 30.14 0.51 -4.17
C PHE A 38 30.30 -0.94 -3.73
N ILE A 39 30.07 -1.26 -2.45
CA ILE A 39 30.12 -2.64 -1.95
C ILE A 39 28.69 -3.16 -1.87
N PRO A 40 28.31 -4.20 -2.66
CA PRO A 40 26.96 -4.76 -2.59
C PRO A 40 26.76 -5.44 -1.23
N TRP A 41 25.76 -4.96 -0.47
CA TRP A 41 25.37 -5.53 0.82
C TRP A 41 24.37 -6.68 0.69
N GLY A 42 23.88 -6.92 -0.53
CA GLY A 42 22.80 -7.85 -0.79
C GLY A 42 21.43 -7.18 -0.70
N ARG A 43 20.37 -7.99 -0.56
CA ARG A 43 19.02 -7.47 -0.35
C ARG A 43 18.81 -7.27 1.14
N VAL A 44 18.72 -6.02 1.58
CA VAL A 44 18.47 -5.66 2.97
C VAL A 44 17.01 -5.95 3.36
N SER A 45 16.11 -6.01 2.38
CA SER A 45 14.69 -6.19 2.60
C SER A 45 14.16 -7.42 1.88
N SER A 46 13.30 -8.19 2.55
CA SER A 46 12.53 -9.28 1.95
C SER A 46 11.29 -8.81 1.19
N ALA A 47 11.10 -7.49 1.02
CA ALA A 47 9.98 -6.91 0.29
C ALA A 47 9.88 -7.48 -1.13
N TYR A 48 8.67 -7.87 -1.53
CA TYR A 48 8.44 -8.51 -2.81
C TYR A 48 7.03 -8.27 -3.33
N GLY A 49 6.91 -8.18 -4.66
CA GLY A 49 5.64 -8.16 -5.35
C GLY A 49 4.96 -6.79 -5.38
N TYR A 50 3.69 -6.79 -5.71
CA TYR A 50 2.88 -5.57 -5.88
C TYR A 50 2.87 -4.65 -4.66
N ALA A 51 2.72 -5.22 -3.48
CA ALA A 51 2.60 -4.48 -2.22
C ALA A 51 3.93 -4.29 -1.50
N GLN A 52 5.02 -4.86 -2.01
CA GLN A 52 6.33 -4.86 -1.35
C GLN A 52 6.26 -5.35 0.10
N ALA A 53 5.39 -6.32 0.37
CA ALA A 53 5.27 -6.93 1.68
C ALA A 53 6.55 -7.69 2.03
N GLN A 54 7.07 -7.47 3.22
CA GLN A 54 8.19 -8.24 3.75
C GLN A 54 7.72 -9.59 4.29
N ASP A 55 8.63 -10.56 4.38
CA ASP A 55 8.29 -11.92 4.81
C ASP A 55 7.51 -11.97 6.13
N PRO A 56 7.96 -11.30 7.23
CA PRO A 56 7.21 -11.37 8.49
C PRO A 56 5.79 -10.81 8.40
N ALA A 57 5.63 -9.68 7.71
CA ALA A 57 4.31 -9.06 7.55
C ALA A 57 3.38 -9.90 6.70
N TRP A 58 3.91 -10.54 5.65
CA TRP A 58 3.14 -11.45 4.81
C TRP A 58 2.70 -12.70 5.57
N GLU A 59 3.59 -13.27 6.38
CA GLU A 59 3.26 -14.42 7.23
C GLU A 59 2.17 -14.08 8.26
N ASP A 60 2.27 -12.90 8.88
CA ASP A 60 1.23 -12.42 9.81
C ASP A 60 -0.13 -12.26 9.12
N PHE A 61 -0.12 -11.72 7.91
CA PHE A 61 -1.34 -11.63 7.08
C PHE A 61 -1.93 -13.00 6.77
N GLN A 62 -1.10 -13.95 6.35
CA GLN A 62 -1.54 -15.31 6.04
C GLN A 62 -2.15 -16.00 7.26
N LYS A 63 -1.53 -15.86 8.41
CA LYS A 63 -2.03 -16.41 9.68
C LYS A 63 -3.34 -15.75 10.11
N ALA A 64 -3.41 -14.42 10.04
CA ALA A 64 -4.58 -13.67 10.49
C ALA A 64 -5.82 -13.89 9.60
N THR A 65 -5.61 -14.12 8.31
CA THR A 65 -6.70 -14.23 7.33
C THR A 65 -6.91 -15.65 6.83
N ASN A 66 -6.09 -16.60 7.24
CA ASN A 66 -6.05 -17.96 6.70
C ASN A 66 -5.95 -17.96 5.15
N ASN A 67 -5.22 -17.00 4.60
CA ASN A 67 -5.02 -16.81 3.17
C ASN A 67 -3.67 -17.39 2.75
N GLY A 68 -3.66 -18.38 1.88
CA GLY A 68 -2.45 -18.98 1.32
C GLY A 68 -1.95 -18.29 0.05
N GLY A 69 -2.37 -17.08 -0.23
CA GLY A 69 -2.11 -16.35 -1.47
C GLY A 69 -0.65 -15.99 -1.74
N SER A 70 -0.43 -15.29 -2.84
CA SER A 70 0.90 -14.93 -3.35
C SER A 70 1.09 -13.41 -3.45
N ARG A 71 2.27 -12.94 -3.08
CA ARG A 71 2.67 -11.53 -3.23
C ARG A 71 2.74 -11.06 -4.69
N THR A 72 2.78 -11.99 -5.63
CA THR A 72 2.75 -11.71 -7.08
C THR A 72 1.34 -11.72 -7.67
N ASN A 73 0.34 -12.10 -6.89
CA ASN A 73 -1.07 -12.00 -7.28
C ASN A 73 -1.62 -10.64 -6.86
N PHE A 74 -2.27 -9.95 -7.79
CA PHE A 74 -2.75 -8.59 -7.56
C PHE A 74 -3.84 -8.52 -6.49
N ASP A 75 -4.82 -9.42 -6.53
CA ASP A 75 -5.90 -9.44 -5.55
C ASP A 75 -5.39 -9.76 -4.16
N ASP A 76 -4.48 -10.73 -4.03
CA ASP A 76 -3.86 -11.05 -2.74
C ASP A 76 -3.05 -9.89 -2.18
N ALA A 77 -2.34 -9.16 -3.03
CA ALA A 77 -1.59 -7.97 -2.62
C ALA A 77 -2.52 -6.85 -2.16
N LEU A 78 -3.65 -6.63 -2.83
CA LEU A 78 -4.67 -5.67 -2.39
C LEU A 78 -5.27 -6.08 -1.04
N MET A 79 -5.57 -7.35 -0.86
CA MET A 79 -6.07 -7.87 0.42
C MET A 79 -5.07 -7.64 1.55
N PHE A 80 -3.78 -7.83 1.29
CA PHE A 80 -2.71 -7.51 2.25
C PHE A 80 -2.71 -6.03 2.64
N ILE A 81 -2.76 -5.13 1.65
CA ILE A 81 -2.80 -3.68 1.91
C ILE A 81 -4.04 -3.33 2.73
N GLY A 82 -5.19 -3.87 2.38
CA GLY A 82 -6.44 -3.67 3.12
C GLY A 82 -6.32 -4.12 4.57
N TRP A 83 -5.84 -5.34 4.79
CA TRP A 83 -5.60 -5.88 6.13
C TRP A 83 -4.61 -5.01 6.91
N TYR A 84 -3.48 -4.67 6.32
CA TYR A 84 -2.43 -3.91 7.00
C TYR A 84 -2.90 -2.52 7.43
N THR A 85 -3.57 -1.81 6.54
CA THR A 85 -4.11 -0.48 6.84
C THR A 85 -5.25 -0.52 7.85
N SER A 86 -6.09 -1.54 7.80
CA SER A 86 -7.15 -1.79 8.79
C SER A 86 -6.55 -2.04 10.19
N GLU A 87 -5.52 -2.86 10.29
CA GLU A 87 -4.79 -3.09 11.53
C GLU A 87 -4.10 -1.82 12.04
N THR A 88 -3.55 -1.01 11.15
CA THR A 88 -2.96 0.28 11.51
C THR A 88 -4.02 1.23 12.09
N ARG A 89 -5.21 1.29 11.49
CA ARG A 89 -6.35 2.04 12.06
C ARG A 89 -6.71 1.53 13.45
N ARG A 90 -6.84 0.22 13.60
CA ARG A 90 -7.21 -0.38 14.88
C ARG A 90 -6.18 -0.10 15.98
N GLN A 91 -4.89 -0.18 15.66
CA GLN A 91 -3.83 -0.06 16.65
C GLN A 91 -3.39 1.38 16.91
N LEU A 92 -3.43 2.24 15.89
CA LEU A 92 -2.88 3.60 15.97
C LEU A 92 -3.94 4.70 15.80
N GLY A 93 -5.18 4.35 15.47
CA GLY A 93 -6.24 5.32 15.25
C GLY A 93 -6.10 6.14 13.96
N ILE A 94 -5.26 5.72 13.02
CA ILE A 94 -5.06 6.40 11.75
C ILE A 94 -6.23 6.07 10.81
N SER A 95 -6.92 7.11 10.31
CA SER A 95 -8.02 6.92 9.37
C SER A 95 -7.58 6.18 8.10
N LEU A 96 -8.44 5.31 7.60
CA LEU A 96 -8.24 4.65 6.29
C LEU A 96 -8.27 5.65 5.12
N TRP A 97 -8.83 6.84 5.33
CA TRP A 97 -8.88 7.96 4.38
C TRP A 97 -7.71 8.92 4.51
N ASP A 98 -6.69 8.55 5.28
CA ASP A 98 -5.47 9.34 5.49
C ASP A 98 -4.27 8.60 4.86
N PRO A 99 -4.08 8.71 3.53
CA PRO A 99 -3.03 7.98 2.84
C PRO A 99 -1.63 8.40 3.27
N TYR A 100 -1.42 9.64 3.67
CA TYR A 100 -0.13 10.13 4.14
C TYR A 100 0.35 9.39 5.39
N ASN A 101 -0.44 9.41 6.45
CA ASN A 101 -0.06 8.76 7.70
C ASN A 101 -0.11 7.24 7.59
N GLN A 102 -1.07 6.69 6.86
CA GLN A 102 -1.12 5.25 6.57
C GLN A 102 0.14 4.78 5.85
N TYR A 103 0.63 5.55 4.87
CA TYR A 103 1.84 5.19 4.15
C TYR A 103 3.10 5.27 5.03
N LEU A 104 3.22 6.28 5.88
CA LEU A 104 4.32 6.38 6.84
C LEU A 104 4.35 5.16 7.77
N ALA A 105 3.20 4.74 8.28
CA ALA A 105 3.10 3.54 9.12
C ALA A 105 3.36 2.26 8.33
N TYR A 106 2.96 2.22 7.07
CA TYR A 106 3.22 1.10 6.17
C TYR A 106 4.72 0.91 5.90
N HIS A 107 5.43 1.98 5.61
CA HIS A 107 6.85 1.96 5.32
C HIS A 107 7.72 1.72 6.56
N GLU A 108 7.44 2.43 7.66
CA GLU A 108 8.24 2.37 8.88
C GLU A 108 7.86 1.22 9.81
N GLY A 109 6.72 0.57 9.54
CA GLY A 109 6.06 -0.30 10.49
C GLY A 109 5.33 0.50 11.57
N ARG A 110 4.36 -0.11 12.24
CA ARG A 110 3.56 0.57 13.27
C ARG A 110 4.41 1.02 14.45
N GLY A 111 5.40 0.22 14.85
CA GLY A 111 6.34 0.59 15.91
C GLY A 111 7.22 1.78 15.53
N GLY A 112 7.74 1.79 14.30
CA GLY A 112 8.52 2.91 13.76
C GLY A 112 7.70 4.19 13.70
N TYR A 113 6.46 4.11 13.25
CA TYR A 113 5.54 5.24 13.24
C TYR A 113 5.32 5.83 14.64
N LYS A 114 5.08 4.98 15.64
CA LYS A 114 4.94 5.41 17.04
C LYS A 114 6.17 6.16 17.56
N ARG A 115 7.34 5.70 17.18
CA ARG A 115 8.63 6.32 17.56
C ARG A 115 8.94 7.54 16.68
N LYS A 116 8.11 7.86 15.70
CA LYS A 116 8.32 8.94 14.74
C LYS A 116 9.66 8.83 13.99
N SER A 117 10.05 7.61 13.65
CA SER A 117 11.29 7.33 12.92
C SER A 117 11.34 8.01 11.54
N TYR A 118 10.18 8.33 10.97
CA TYR A 118 10.07 9.09 9.71
C TYR A 118 10.61 10.52 9.81
N ASN A 119 10.68 11.11 11.01
CA ASN A 119 11.16 12.49 11.19
C ASN A 119 12.62 12.67 10.72
N SER A 120 13.41 11.63 10.78
CA SER A 120 14.79 11.64 10.28
C SER A 120 14.93 11.28 8.81
N LYS A 121 13.81 11.12 8.09
CA LYS A 121 13.77 10.64 6.70
C LYS A 121 12.99 11.62 5.80
N PRO A 122 13.60 12.78 5.43
CA PRO A 122 12.90 13.78 4.61
C PRO A 122 12.44 13.23 3.25
N SER A 123 13.19 12.32 2.66
CA SER A 123 12.81 11.67 1.39
C SER A 123 11.56 10.81 1.52
N LEU A 124 11.39 10.12 2.64
CA LEU A 124 10.19 9.34 2.93
C LEU A 124 8.96 10.25 3.08
N ILE A 125 9.12 11.39 3.76
CA ILE A 125 8.03 12.36 3.91
C ILE A 125 7.58 12.88 2.54
N LYS A 126 8.52 13.16 1.63
CA LYS A 126 8.19 13.53 0.24
C LYS A 126 7.42 12.41 -0.49
N VAL A 127 7.86 11.17 -0.33
CA VAL A 127 7.16 10.01 -0.91
C VAL A 127 5.75 9.88 -0.33
N ALA A 128 5.58 10.03 0.97
CA ALA A 128 4.25 9.97 1.59
C ALA A 128 3.31 11.06 1.07
N ARG A 129 3.82 12.28 0.82
CA ARG A 129 3.06 13.36 0.16
C ARG A 129 2.68 13.00 -1.27
N LYS A 130 3.58 12.36 -1.99
CA LYS A 130 3.34 11.88 -3.36
C LYS A 130 2.24 10.81 -3.39
N VAL A 131 2.27 9.88 -2.45
CA VAL A 131 1.22 8.85 -2.29
C VAL A 131 -0.12 9.50 -1.98
N GLU A 132 -0.15 10.48 -1.09
CA GLU A 132 -1.36 11.24 -0.78
C GLU A 132 -1.95 11.90 -2.03
N GLN A 133 -1.11 12.56 -2.83
CA GLN A 133 -1.56 13.19 -4.07
C GLN A 133 -2.05 12.15 -5.09
N GLN A 134 -1.35 11.04 -5.23
CA GLN A 134 -1.76 9.96 -6.14
C GLN A 134 -3.11 9.36 -5.74
N ALA A 135 -3.36 9.21 -4.44
CA ALA A 135 -4.65 8.74 -3.94
C ALA A 135 -5.78 9.72 -4.28
N LYS A 136 -5.54 11.02 -4.17
CA LYS A 136 -6.50 12.06 -4.57
C LYS A 136 -6.79 12.00 -6.07
N ASP A 137 -5.76 11.87 -6.89
CA ASP A 137 -5.88 11.79 -8.35
C ASP A 137 -6.70 10.55 -8.75
N TYR A 138 -6.40 9.40 -8.17
CA TYR A 138 -7.16 8.18 -8.42
C TYR A 138 -8.62 8.30 -7.94
N GLY A 139 -8.84 8.94 -6.79
CA GLY A 139 -10.19 9.19 -6.29
C GLY A 139 -11.03 10.05 -7.24
N TRP A 140 -10.43 11.07 -7.81
CA TRP A 140 -11.06 11.91 -8.81
C TRP A 140 -11.38 11.12 -10.10
N GLN A 141 -10.42 10.36 -10.61
CA GLN A 141 -10.60 9.51 -11.80
C GLN A 141 -11.73 8.50 -11.61
N LEU A 142 -11.80 7.86 -10.44
CA LEU A 142 -12.89 6.93 -10.12
C LEU A 142 -14.27 7.59 -10.13
N LYS A 143 -14.37 8.82 -9.63
CA LYS A 143 -15.63 9.59 -9.69
C LYS A 143 -16.05 9.86 -11.12
N GLN A 144 -15.13 10.23 -12.00
CA GLN A 144 -15.41 10.47 -13.42
C GLN A 144 -15.88 9.19 -14.11
N CYS A 145 -15.17 8.07 -13.91
CA CYS A 145 -15.56 6.78 -14.47
C CYS A 145 -16.96 6.33 -14.00
N ARG A 146 -17.28 6.50 -12.74
CA ARG A 146 -18.62 6.17 -12.20
C ARG A 146 -19.69 7.01 -12.86
N LYS A 147 -19.46 8.32 -12.97
CA LYS A 147 -20.41 9.23 -13.61
C LYS A 147 -20.66 8.84 -15.07
N GLU A 148 -19.60 8.57 -15.82
CA GLU A 148 -19.73 8.13 -17.22
C GLU A 148 -20.51 6.81 -17.34
N LEU A 149 -20.25 5.86 -16.44
CA LEU A 149 -20.97 4.59 -16.43
C LEU A 149 -22.45 4.77 -16.08
N GLU A 150 -22.76 5.63 -15.13
CA GLU A 150 -24.14 5.96 -14.75
C GLU A 150 -24.89 6.67 -15.89
N ASP A 151 -24.24 7.66 -16.51
CA ASP A 151 -24.79 8.40 -17.66
C ASP A 151 -25.05 7.45 -18.83
N ASN A 152 -24.11 6.55 -19.13
CA ASN A 152 -24.28 5.55 -20.18
C ASN A 152 -25.37 4.53 -19.86
N ARG A 153 -25.55 4.14 -18.61
CA ARG A 153 -26.64 3.24 -18.20
C ARG A 153 -28.00 3.89 -18.39
N SER A 154 -28.13 5.18 -18.16
CA SER A 154 -29.40 5.91 -18.36
C SER A 154 -29.82 5.98 -19.82
N TRP A 155 -28.89 5.83 -20.76
CA TRP A 155 -29.16 5.78 -22.20
C TRP A 155 -29.80 4.46 -22.66
N PHE A 156 -29.61 3.36 -21.92
CA PHE A 156 -30.10 2.02 -22.25
C PHE A 156 -31.37 1.63 -21.50
N PHE A 157 -31.80 2.44 -20.59
CA PHE A 157 -32.97 2.25 -19.77
C PHE A 157 -33.88 3.48 -19.76
#